data_5cafa3880e058b7349ff813f251e47ac
#
_entry.id   5cafa3880e058b7349ff813f251e47ac
#
_cell.length_a   1.000
_cell.length_b   1.000
_cell.length_c   1.000
_cell.angle_alpha   90.00
_cell.angle_beta   90.00
_cell.angle_gamma   90.00
#
_symmetry.space_group_name_H-M   'P 1'
#
loop_
_entity.id
_entity.type
_entity.pdbx_description
1 polymer ?
#
loop_
_entity_poly.entity_id
_entity_poly.type
_entity_poly.pdbx_seq_one_letter_code
_entity_poly.pdbx_strand_id
1 'polypeptide(L)'
;MTLRKSRRLYLIPVLSKALDILELLQAENQPMTLEAIHRQTKISKTTVYRVLKTYVHRGYLVQSPDGLYRQVSRPKKLRFGFGGQSVDMPFSVEVTESLKNAAASVGVDLLILDNCYDAATAMHNAEEFVKNRVDLVIEFQIEQEAAPVIADKIAAAKIPMIAIDIPHPHATYFGVDNYRVGFEAGEVLGAHALQEWGRKADWVLGLDLPEAGLLVQSRITGAFEGVRGVIADLPVECFVRIDGRGMRDRSRKLISDFLDRHPNEHHILIAAATDTSALGAVDAVRECGREKHVAIVGQDCIAEAIEEMTREGSPLIGSVSHEASSYGPNLVHLGLSILRGQTVPPYNYVDHKVVTPQTLAHAQMLAHA
;
A
#
# COMPACT_ATOMS: atom_id res chain seq x y z
N MET A 1 -32.73 46.33 32.21
CA MET A 1 -32.50 45.09 33.00
C MET A 1 -33.48 44.03 32.52
N THR A 2 -33.08 43.22 31.47
CA THR A 2 -34.00 42.34 30.76
C THR A 2 -33.74 40.91 31.26
N LEU A 3 -34.72 40.39 32.01
CA LEU A 3 -34.69 39.01 32.52
C LEU A 3 -34.68 38.01 31.38
N ARG A 4 -33.55 37.28 31.21
CA ARG A 4 -33.46 36.12 30.35
C ARG A 4 -34.40 35.03 30.87
N LYS A 5 -35.52 34.77 30.15
CA LYS A 5 -36.37 33.59 30.36
C LYS A 5 -35.52 32.33 30.22
N SER A 6 -35.35 31.59 31.31
CA SER A 6 -34.77 30.24 31.33
C SER A 6 -35.61 29.37 30.40
N ARG A 7 -35.02 28.87 29.30
CA ARG A 7 -35.60 27.82 28.44
C ARG A 7 -35.80 26.59 29.32
N ARG A 8 -37.05 26.22 29.62
CA ARG A 8 -37.35 24.90 30.21
C ARG A 8 -36.86 23.82 29.25
N LEU A 9 -35.78 23.13 29.63
CA LEU A 9 -35.32 21.91 28.93
C LEU A 9 -36.36 20.82 29.20
N TYR A 10 -37.07 20.40 28.16
CA TYR A 10 -37.95 19.22 28.19
C TYR A 10 -37.09 17.94 28.14
N LEU A 11 -36.65 17.48 29.30
CA LEU A 11 -35.93 16.21 29.44
C LEU A 11 -36.92 15.08 29.63
N ILE A 12 -36.62 13.90 29.05
CA ILE A 12 -37.35 12.66 29.27
C ILE A 12 -36.75 12.01 30.52
N PRO A 13 -37.50 11.97 31.67
CA PRO A 13 -36.89 11.59 32.96
C PRO A 13 -36.28 10.18 32.97
N VAL A 14 -36.89 9.24 32.29
CA VAL A 14 -36.36 7.84 32.25
C VAL A 14 -35.10 7.74 31.41
N LEU A 15 -34.98 8.53 30.34
CA LEU A 15 -33.79 8.57 29.52
C LEU A 15 -32.63 9.23 30.26
N SER A 16 -32.87 10.33 30.96
CA SER A 16 -31.88 10.99 31.82
C SER A 16 -31.33 10.03 32.87
N LYS A 17 -32.18 9.31 33.59
CA LYS A 17 -31.77 8.30 34.56
C LYS A 17 -30.97 7.15 33.94
N ALA A 18 -31.31 6.77 32.70
CA ALA A 18 -30.57 5.74 32.01
C ALA A 18 -29.15 6.23 31.64
N LEU A 19 -29.02 7.48 31.16
CA LEU A 19 -27.73 8.11 30.89
C LEU A 19 -26.89 8.24 32.15
N ASP A 20 -27.46 8.70 33.27
CA ASP A 20 -26.75 8.82 34.56
C ASP A 20 -26.13 7.46 35.00
N ILE A 21 -26.87 6.35 34.81
CA ILE A 21 -26.36 5.01 35.10
C ILE A 21 -25.21 4.62 34.17
N LEU A 22 -25.31 4.95 32.89
CA LEU A 22 -24.28 4.64 31.90
C LEU A 22 -22.99 5.43 32.14
N GLU A 23 -23.14 6.72 32.43
CA GLU A 23 -22.04 7.64 32.73
C GLU A 23 -21.32 7.24 34.03
N LEU A 24 -22.06 6.83 35.05
CA LEU A 24 -21.47 6.27 36.27
C LEU A 24 -20.60 5.04 35.99
N LEU A 25 -21.13 4.07 35.23
CA LEU A 25 -20.38 2.86 34.86
C LEU A 25 -19.16 3.15 34.00
N GLN A 26 -19.19 4.23 33.20
CA GLN A 26 -18.05 4.73 32.43
C GLN A 26 -16.98 5.35 33.32
N ALA A 27 -17.38 6.17 34.27
CA ALA A 27 -16.46 6.88 35.15
C ALA A 27 -15.72 5.94 36.10
N GLU A 28 -16.43 4.96 36.68
CA GLU A 28 -15.84 4.00 37.64
C GLU A 28 -14.91 2.99 36.96
N ASN A 29 -15.14 2.69 35.67
CA ASN A 29 -14.35 1.74 34.85
C ASN A 29 -14.13 0.37 35.51
N GLN A 30 -15.00 -0.01 36.46
CA GLN A 30 -14.97 -1.28 37.18
C GLN A 30 -16.36 -1.94 37.24
N PRO A 31 -16.47 -3.26 37.34
CA PRO A 31 -17.74 -3.95 37.49
C PRO A 31 -18.46 -3.50 38.78
N MET A 32 -19.75 -3.19 38.66
CA MET A 32 -20.57 -2.73 39.79
C MET A 32 -21.79 -3.59 40.02
N THR A 33 -22.19 -3.77 41.29
CA THR A 33 -23.47 -4.38 41.65
C THR A 33 -24.62 -3.40 41.43
N LEU A 34 -25.84 -3.93 41.24
CA LEU A 34 -27.06 -3.13 41.21
C LEU A 34 -27.19 -2.23 42.45
N GLU A 35 -26.82 -2.75 43.63
CA GLU A 35 -26.86 -2.06 44.88
C GLU A 35 -25.91 -0.85 44.93
N ALA A 36 -24.68 -1.01 44.43
CA ALA A 36 -23.70 0.06 44.33
C ALA A 36 -24.20 1.20 43.39
N ILE A 37 -24.74 0.80 42.21
CA ILE A 37 -25.31 1.77 41.25
C ILE A 37 -26.49 2.52 41.84
N HIS A 38 -27.43 1.81 42.51
CA HIS A 38 -28.56 2.42 43.22
C HIS A 38 -28.08 3.46 44.24
N ARG A 39 -27.09 3.13 45.05
CA ARG A 39 -26.58 3.99 46.12
C ARG A 39 -25.92 5.26 45.56
N GLN A 40 -25.15 5.13 44.49
CA GLN A 40 -24.45 6.28 43.93
C GLN A 40 -25.37 7.19 43.10
N THR A 41 -26.28 6.63 42.28
CA THR A 41 -27.17 7.39 41.43
C THR A 41 -28.41 7.92 42.18
N LYS A 42 -28.73 7.37 43.38
CA LYS A 42 -29.98 7.62 44.12
C LYS A 42 -31.26 7.30 43.32
N ILE A 43 -31.15 6.58 42.22
CA ILE A 43 -32.27 6.09 41.40
C ILE A 43 -32.85 4.82 42.07
N SER A 44 -34.20 4.67 42.11
CA SER A 44 -34.82 3.50 42.72
C SER A 44 -34.31 2.17 42.14
N LYS A 45 -34.14 1.16 43.00
CA LYS A 45 -33.65 -0.18 42.61
C LYS A 45 -34.40 -0.75 41.42
N THR A 46 -35.72 -0.59 41.38
CA THR A 46 -36.57 -1.08 40.29
C THR A 46 -36.20 -0.42 38.95
N THR A 47 -35.97 0.90 38.99
CA THR A 47 -35.58 1.63 37.78
C THR A 47 -34.18 1.24 37.34
N VAL A 48 -33.22 1.15 38.26
CA VAL A 48 -31.86 0.70 38.00
C VAL A 48 -31.89 -0.68 37.36
N TYR A 49 -32.61 -1.66 37.95
CA TYR A 49 -32.75 -3.00 37.42
C TYR A 49 -33.27 -3.03 35.99
N ARG A 50 -34.37 -2.27 35.71
CA ARG A 50 -34.97 -2.22 34.34
C ARG A 50 -34.03 -1.60 33.32
N VAL A 51 -33.30 -0.55 33.69
CA VAL A 51 -32.30 0.09 32.84
C VAL A 51 -31.14 -0.86 32.57
N LEU A 52 -30.59 -1.51 33.60
CA LEU A 52 -29.49 -2.47 33.46
C LEU A 52 -29.88 -3.66 32.59
N LYS A 53 -31.09 -4.21 32.77
CA LYS A 53 -31.59 -5.29 31.89
C LYS A 53 -31.75 -4.83 30.44
N THR A 54 -32.21 -3.60 30.23
CA THR A 54 -32.28 -2.99 28.88
C THR A 54 -30.89 -2.85 28.27
N TYR A 55 -29.92 -2.38 29.04
CA TYR A 55 -28.55 -2.23 28.56
C TYR A 55 -27.88 -3.57 28.26
N VAL A 56 -28.12 -4.60 29.08
CA VAL A 56 -27.65 -5.97 28.81
C VAL A 56 -28.28 -6.53 27.53
N HIS A 57 -29.62 -6.40 27.39
CA HIS A 57 -30.34 -6.83 26.20
C HIS A 57 -29.88 -6.11 24.92
N ARG A 58 -29.52 -4.84 25.03
CA ARG A 58 -29.03 -4.02 23.92
C ARG A 58 -27.51 -4.15 23.69
N GLY A 59 -26.80 -4.96 24.48
CA GLY A 59 -25.36 -5.19 24.35
C GLY A 59 -24.48 -4.01 24.82
N TYR A 60 -25.00 -3.07 25.60
CA TYR A 60 -24.19 -2.01 26.22
C TYR A 60 -23.48 -2.51 27.49
N LEU A 61 -24.05 -3.47 28.20
CA LEU A 61 -23.50 -4.07 29.41
C LEU A 61 -23.48 -5.60 29.28
N VAL A 62 -22.57 -6.23 30.02
CA VAL A 62 -22.63 -7.65 30.38
C VAL A 62 -22.88 -7.79 31.87
N GLN A 63 -23.67 -8.81 32.24
CA GLN A 63 -23.84 -9.22 33.59
C GLN A 63 -23.05 -10.50 33.83
N SER A 64 -22.13 -10.49 34.78
CA SER A 64 -21.38 -11.70 35.21
C SER A 64 -22.23 -12.61 36.08
N PRO A 65 -21.83 -13.90 36.26
CA PRO A 65 -22.57 -14.87 37.10
C PRO A 65 -22.73 -14.41 38.55
N ASP A 66 -21.81 -13.64 39.09
CA ASP A 66 -21.80 -13.06 40.42
C ASP A 66 -22.66 -11.77 40.54
N GLY A 67 -23.38 -11.42 39.48
CA GLY A 67 -24.34 -10.31 39.47
C GLY A 67 -23.74 -8.93 39.24
N LEU A 68 -22.47 -8.83 38.88
CA LEU A 68 -21.81 -7.58 38.56
C LEU A 68 -22.16 -7.14 37.13
N TYR A 69 -22.37 -5.86 36.96
CA TYR A 69 -22.58 -5.24 35.64
C TYR A 69 -21.31 -4.50 35.23
N ARG A 70 -20.86 -4.81 34.01
CA ARG A 70 -19.71 -4.18 33.39
C ARG A 70 -20.10 -3.64 32.02
N GLN A 71 -19.59 -2.46 31.69
CA GLN A 71 -19.76 -1.93 30.34
C GLN A 71 -19.10 -2.88 29.32
N VAL A 72 -19.82 -3.15 28.25
CA VAL A 72 -19.19 -3.73 27.07
C VAL A 72 -18.41 -2.58 26.46
N SER A 73 -17.09 -2.60 26.58
CA SER A 73 -16.25 -1.70 25.79
C SER A 73 -16.61 -1.97 24.33
N ARG A 74 -17.36 -1.05 23.73
CA ARG A 74 -17.47 -1.08 22.27
C ARG A 74 -16.03 -0.97 21.79
N PRO A 75 -15.53 -1.91 20.99
CA PRO A 75 -14.18 -1.80 20.48
C PRO A 75 -14.08 -0.40 19.85
N LYS A 76 -13.10 0.39 20.30
CA LYS A 76 -12.81 1.69 19.68
C LYS A 76 -12.71 1.43 18.18
N LYS A 77 -13.49 2.12 17.37
CA LYS A 77 -13.35 2.00 15.92
C LYS A 77 -11.94 2.44 15.57
N LEU A 78 -11.13 1.49 15.14
CA LEU A 78 -9.75 1.77 14.78
C LEU A 78 -9.72 2.68 13.54
N ARG A 79 -8.81 3.64 13.54
CA ARG A 79 -8.56 4.52 12.40
C ARG A 79 -7.13 4.33 11.92
N PHE A 80 -6.96 3.94 10.66
CA PHE A 80 -5.66 3.91 9.99
C PHE A 80 -5.46 5.18 9.18
N GLY A 81 -4.26 5.73 9.19
CA GLY A 81 -3.80 6.74 8.23
C GLY A 81 -3.14 6.02 7.06
N PHE A 82 -3.43 6.42 5.84
CA PHE A 82 -2.77 5.95 4.65
C PHE A 82 -2.28 7.13 3.82
N GLY A 83 -0.95 7.27 3.72
CA GLY A 83 -0.28 8.16 2.78
C GLY A 83 -0.09 7.41 1.46
N GLY A 84 -0.94 7.69 0.46
CA GLY A 84 -0.83 7.07 -0.86
C GLY A 84 0.23 7.78 -1.71
N GLN A 85 0.92 7.04 -2.56
CA GLN A 85 2.03 7.58 -3.37
C GLN A 85 1.57 8.74 -4.26
N SER A 86 0.54 8.53 -5.07
CA SER A 86 -0.17 9.56 -5.84
C SER A 86 -1.45 8.98 -6.45
N VAL A 87 -2.47 9.84 -6.61
CA VAL A 87 -3.69 9.51 -7.37
C VAL A 87 -3.45 9.47 -8.88
N ASP A 88 -2.32 9.98 -9.36
CA ASP A 88 -1.93 9.97 -10.77
C ASP A 88 -1.12 8.72 -11.14
N MET A 89 -0.77 7.88 -10.16
CA MET A 89 0.03 6.67 -10.39
C MET A 89 -0.86 5.42 -10.36
N PRO A 90 -1.03 4.70 -11.48
CA PRO A 90 -1.98 3.59 -11.61
C PRO A 90 -1.84 2.52 -10.52
N PHE A 91 -0.62 2.06 -10.24
CA PHE A 91 -0.38 1.07 -9.18
C PHE A 91 -0.80 1.59 -7.80
N SER A 92 -0.50 2.86 -7.46
CA SER A 92 -0.92 3.49 -6.21
C SER A 92 -2.44 3.57 -6.08
N VAL A 93 -3.15 3.83 -7.19
CA VAL A 93 -4.62 3.84 -7.22
C VAL A 93 -5.17 2.45 -6.92
N GLU A 94 -4.64 1.39 -7.54
CA GLU A 94 -5.08 0.01 -7.30
C GLU A 94 -4.84 -0.42 -5.84
N VAL A 95 -3.68 -0.11 -5.27
CA VAL A 95 -3.37 -0.36 -3.85
C VAL A 95 -4.34 0.39 -2.94
N THR A 96 -4.63 1.66 -3.25
CA THR A 96 -5.57 2.50 -2.49
C THR A 96 -6.97 1.89 -2.48
N GLU A 97 -7.49 1.48 -3.63
CA GLU A 97 -8.82 0.85 -3.72
C GLU A 97 -8.86 -0.51 -3.01
N SER A 98 -7.82 -1.32 -3.14
CA SER A 98 -7.69 -2.58 -2.41
C SER A 98 -7.73 -2.34 -0.90
N LEU A 99 -7.00 -1.34 -0.39
CA LEU A 99 -6.95 -0.99 1.03
C LEU A 99 -8.30 -0.44 1.54
N LYS A 100 -9.00 0.41 0.77
CA LYS A 100 -10.34 0.91 1.09
C LYS A 100 -11.33 -0.24 1.30
N ASN A 101 -11.36 -1.17 0.34
CA ASN A 101 -12.26 -2.31 0.38
C ASN A 101 -11.97 -3.22 1.58
N ALA A 102 -10.69 -3.53 1.83
CA ALA A 102 -10.26 -4.35 2.95
C ALA A 102 -10.58 -3.70 4.31
N ALA A 103 -10.27 -2.42 4.48
CA ALA A 103 -10.57 -1.67 5.72
C ALA A 103 -12.08 -1.61 5.99
N ALA A 104 -12.89 -1.33 4.99
CA ALA A 104 -14.35 -1.30 5.09
C ALA A 104 -14.92 -2.67 5.52
N SER A 105 -14.39 -3.77 4.99
CA SER A 105 -14.87 -5.13 5.29
C SER A 105 -14.72 -5.52 6.76
N VAL A 106 -13.75 -4.94 7.48
CA VAL A 106 -13.49 -5.22 8.90
C VAL A 106 -13.85 -4.05 9.83
N GLY A 107 -14.45 -2.98 9.29
CA GLY A 107 -14.92 -1.82 10.07
C GLY A 107 -13.81 -0.90 10.56
N VAL A 108 -12.63 -0.92 9.93
CA VAL A 108 -11.55 0.05 10.15
C VAL A 108 -11.88 1.36 9.41
N ASP A 109 -11.75 2.48 10.10
CA ASP A 109 -11.84 3.82 9.51
C ASP A 109 -10.52 4.15 8.82
N LEU A 110 -10.56 4.67 7.60
CA LEU A 110 -9.35 4.95 6.82
C LEU A 110 -9.28 6.45 6.49
N LEU A 111 -8.26 7.12 6.98
CA LEU A 111 -7.89 8.49 6.60
C LEU A 111 -6.85 8.40 5.49
N ILE A 112 -7.24 8.75 4.26
CA ILE A 112 -6.37 8.71 3.09
C ILE A 112 -5.89 10.11 2.77
N LEU A 113 -4.58 10.28 2.62
CA LEU A 113 -3.95 11.51 2.15
C LEU A 113 -3.08 11.18 0.93
N ASP A 114 -3.10 12.04 -0.08
CA ASP A 114 -2.27 11.91 -1.28
C ASP A 114 -0.91 12.55 -1.02
N ASN A 115 0.16 11.82 -1.25
CA ASN A 115 1.52 12.34 -1.17
C ASN A 115 1.94 13.08 -2.46
N CYS A 116 1.09 13.07 -3.47
CA CYS A 116 1.29 13.81 -4.74
C CYS A 116 2.65 13.52 -5.41
N TYR A 117 3.24 12.34 -5.18
CA TYR A 117 4.57 11.97 -5.65
C TYR A 117 5.66 12.95 -5.18
N ASP A 118 5.51 13.52 -3.97
CA ASP A 118 6.33 14.59 -3.42
C ASP A 118 6.68 14.35 -1.94
N ALA A 119 7.96 14.37 -1.62
CA ALA A 119 8.47 14.13 -0.27
C ALA A 119 8.00 15.17 0.76
N ALA A 120 7.90 16.45 0.38
CA ALA A 120 7.47 17.50 1.29
C ALA A 120 5.99 17.31 1.66
N THR A 121 5.17 16.91 0.72
CA THR A 121 3.76 16.57 0.93
C THR A 121 3.62 15.34 1.83
N ALA A 122 4.42 14.29 1.61
CA ALA A 122 4.42 13.09 2.48
C ALA A 122 4.82 13.44 3.92
N MET A 123 5.84 14.28 4.14
CA MET A 123 6.24 14.76 5.46
C MET A 123 5.14 15.61 6.14
N HIS A 124 4.38 16.40 5.38
CA HIS A 124 3.24 17.16 5.88
C HIS A 124 2.07 16.22 6.24
N ASN A 125 1.77 15.24 5.40
CA ASN A 125 0.74 14.24 5.64
C ASN A 125 1.02 13.43 6.93
N ALA A 126 2.27 13.15 7.23
CA ALA A 126 2.66 12.51 8.50
C ALA A 126 2.22 13.36 9.72
N GLU A 127 2.35 14.70 9.66
CA GLU A 127 1.85 15.60 10.71
C GLU A 127 0.32 15.56 10.84
N GLU A 128 -0.39 15.51 9.71
CA GLU A 128 -1.85 15.40 9.71
C GLU A 128 -2.32 14.06 10.30
N PHE A 129 -1.61 12.94 10.07
CA PHE A 129 -1.93 11.67 10.73
C PHE A 129 -1.79 11.76 12.25
N VAL A 130 -0.73 12.37 12.75
CA VAL A 130 -0.51 12.61 14.19
C VAL A 130 -1.63 13.49 14.77
N LYS A 131 -1.95 14.60 14.11
CA LYS A 131 -3.02 15.54 14.52
C LYS A 131 -4.39 14.86 14.56
N ASN A 132 -4.68 14.00 13.61
CA ASN A 132 -5.93 13.23 13.53
C ASN A 132 -5.94 12.00 14.46
N ARG A 133 -4.85 11.72 15.20
CA ARG A 133 -4.73 10.65 16.20
C ARG A 133 -5.12 9.29 15.62
N VAL A 134 -4.59 8.96 14.44
CA VAL A 134 -4.77 7.63 13.85
C VAL A 134 -4.11 6.57 14.74
N ASP A 135 -4.62 5.35 14.69
CA ASP A 135 -4.10 4.26 15.52
C ASP A 135 -2.89 3.55 14.89
N LEU A 136 -2.75 3.67 13.57
CA LEU A 136 -1.66 3.11 12.77
C LEU A 136 -1.49 3.94 11.51
N VAL A 137 -0.26 4.09 11.03
CA VAL A 137 0.06 4.72 9.74
C VAL A 137 0.56 3.66 8.77
N ILE A 138 0.05 3.71 7.54
CA ILE A 138 0.56 2.98 6.37
C ILE A 138 1.10 4.05 5.43
N GLU A 139 2.39 4.00 5.12
CA GLU A 139 3.07 5.01 4.31
C GLU A 139 3.55 4.42 3.00
N PHE A 140 3.15 5.05 1.90
CA PHE A 140 3.56 4.72 0.56
C PHE A 140 4.03 5.98 -0.17
N GLN A 141 5.31 6.29 -0.05
CA GLN A 141 5.97 7.44 -0.68
C GLN A 141 7.18 6.96 -1.48
N ILE A 142 7.88 7.83 -2.20
CA ILE A 142 8.88 7.43 -3.20
C ILE A 142 10.32 7.85 -2.90
N GLU A 143 10.56 8.71 -1.91
CA GLU A 143 11.90 9.25 -1.66
C GLU A 143 12.48 8.70 -0.36
N GLN A 144 13.54 7.88 -0.46
CA GLN A 144 14.17 7.29 0.71
C GLN A 144 14.65 8.34 1.71
N GLU A 145 15.09 9.52 1.24
CA GLU A 145 15.60 10.60 2.12
C GLU A 145 14.51 11.19 3.03
N ALA A 146 13.23 11.12 2.62
CA ALA A 146 12.11 11.56 3.46
C ALA A 146 11.76 10.54 4.56
N ALA A 147 12.10 9.27 4.38
CA ALA A 147 11.69 8.18 5.26
C ALA A 147 12.06 8.38 6.74
N PRO A 148 13.29 8.82 7.11
CA PRO A 148 13.64 9.07 8.51
C PRO A 148 12.79 10.17 9.15
N VAL A 149 12.53 11.26 8.42
CA VAL A 149 11.76 12.42 8.93
C VAL A 149 10.31 12.03 9.19
N ILE A 150 9.70 11.30 8.27
CA ILE A 150 8.33 10.77 8.41
C ILE A 150 8.27 9.82 9.61
N ALA A 151 9.20 8.86 9.68
CA ALA A 151 9.25 7.86 10.73
C ALA A 151 9.42 8.47 12.13
N ASP A 152 10.32 9.46 12.27
CA ASP A 152 10.56 10.14 13.54
C ASP A 152 9.30 10.87 14.04
N LYS A 153 8.55 11.55 13.16
CA LYS A 153 7.30 12.22 13.51
C LYS A 153 6.24 11.23 14.02
N ILE A 154 6.07 10.11 13.33
CA ILE A 154 5.09 9.08 13.67
C ILE A 154 5.50 8.36 14.97
N ALA A 155 6.80 8.00 15.10
CA ALA A 155 7.34 7.36 16.30
C ALA A 155 7.26 8.24 17.55
N ALA A 156 7.52 9.56 17.43
CA ALA A 156 7.37 10.51 18.53
C ALA A 156 5.94 10.56 19.07
N ALA A 157 4.93 10.34 18.22
CA ALA A 157 3.52 10.22 18.60
C ALA A 157 3.16 8.82 19.12
N LYS A 158 4.10 7.86 19.15
CA LYS A 158 3.90 6.46 19.53
C LYS A 158 2.87 5.73 18.67
N ILE A 159 2.76 6.10 17.41
CA ILE A 159 1.89 5.46 16.44
C ILE A 159 2.71 4.40 15.70
N PRO A 160 2.28 3.13 15.64
CA PRO A 160 2.95 2.13 14.84
C PRO A 160 2.79 2.43 13.34
N MET A 161 3.79 2.00 12.55
CA MET A 161 3.88 2.33 11.13
C MET A 161 4.19 1.08 10.30
N ILE A 162 3.54 0.97 9.15
CA ILE A 162 3.89 0.07 8.06
C ILE A 162 4.39 0.92 6.90
N ALA A 163 5.52 0.56 6.34
CA ALA A 163 6.12 1.25 5.20
C ALA A 163 6.06 0.37 3.95
N ILE A 164 5.47 0.88 2.88
CA ILE A 164 5.35 0.17 1.60
C ILE A 164 6.57 0.49 0.75
N ASP A 165 7.23 -0.56 0.25
CA ASP A 165 8.36 -0.58 -0.70
C ASP A 165 9.63 0.17 -0.26
N ILE A 166 9.53 1.29 0.43
CA ILE A 166 10.68 2.04 0.94
C ILE A 166 10.80 1.83 2.45
N PRO A 167 11.90 1.25 2.96
CA PRO A 167 12.08 1.07 4.39
C PRO A 167 12.13 2.40 5.14
N HIS A 168 11.36 2.48 6.23
CA HIS A 168 11.40 3.59 7.17
C HIS A 168 11.94 3.11 8.52
N PRO A 169 12.74 3.91 9.25
CA PRO A 169 13.17 3.56 10.60
C PRO A 169 11.97 3.22 11.50
N HIS A 170 12.11 2.18 12.31
CA HIS A 170 11.07 1.72 13.26
C HIS A 170 9.74 1.26 12.64
N ALA A 171 9.61 1.25 11.32
CA ALA A 171 8.42 0.75 10.64
C ALA A 171 8.56 -0.74 10.30
N THR A 172 7.42 -1.41 10.19
CA THR A 172 7.33 -2.74 9.59
C THR A 172 7.32 -2.59 8.08
N TYR A 173 8.26 -3.22 7.40
CA TYR A 173 8.30 -3.19 5.93
C TYR A 173 7.23 -4.10 5.32
N PHE A 174 6.65 -3.64 4.22
CA PHE A 174 5.70 -4.39 3.40
C PHE A 174 5.97 -4.09 1.92
N GLY A 175 6.10 -5.10 1.07
CA GLY A 175 6.36 -4.92 -0.36
C GLY A 175 6.91 -6.18 -1.00
N VAL A 176 7.39 -6.07 -2.24
CA VAL A 176 7.99 -7.19 -2.97
C VAL A 176 9.47 -7.41 -2.60
N ASP A 177 9.97 -8.61 -2.88
CA ASP A 177 11.41 -8.86 -2.95
C ASP A 177 11.96 -8.23 -4.25
N ASN A 178 12.45 -6.99 -4.13
CA ASN A 178 12.87 -6.18 -5.28
C ASN A 178 13.96 -6.85 -6.13
N TYR A 179 14.92 -7.53 -5.50
CA TYR A 179 15.96 -8.23 -6.25
C TYR A 179 15.35 -9.38 -7.05
N ARG A 180 14.47 -10.17 -6.44
CA ARG A 180 13.87 -11.34 -7.06
C ARG A 180 12.94 -10.98 -8.22
N VAL A 181 12.06 -10.00 -8.05
CA VAL A 181 11.17 -9.55 -9.15
C VAL A 181 11.98 -9.00 -10.33
N GLY A 182 13.09 -8.30 -10.03
CA GLY A 182 14.04 -7.87 -11.04
C GLY A 182 14.71 -9.04 -11.74
N PHE A 183 15.22 -10.02 -10.99
CA PHE A 183 15.89 -11.19 -11.54
C PHE A 183 14.99 -11.96 -12.52
N GLU A 184 13.75 -12.21 -12.15
CA GLU A 184 12.76 -12.86 -13.00
C GLU A 184 12.43 -12.04 -14.27
N ALA A 185 12.36 -10.70 -14.15
CA ALA A 185 12.24 -9.82 -15.33
C ALA A 185 13.45 -9.94 -16.27
N GLY A 186 14.65 -10.04 -15.71
CA GLY A 186 15.90 -10.26 -16.46
C GLY A 186 15.94 -11.60 -17.15
N GLU A 187 15.44 -12.67 -16.52
CA GLU A 187 15.33 -13.99 -17.16
C GLU A 187 14.42 -13.95 -18.40
N VAL A 188 13.29 -13.21 -18.33
CA VAL A 188 12.39 -13.03 -19.49
C VAL A 188 13.12 -12.31 -20.64
N LEU A 189 13.85 -11.23 -20.33
CA LEU A 189 14.65 -10.50 -21.33
C LEU A 189 15.74 -11.38 -21.94
N GLY A 190 16.49 -12.10 -21.11
CA GLY A 190 17.53 -13.02 -21.57
C GLY A 190 16.98 -14.16 -22.42
N ALA A 191 15.84 -14.74 -22.03
CA ALA A 191 15.17 -15.79 -22.79
C ALA A 191 14.71 -15.28 -24.16
N HIS A 192 14.17 -14.05 -24.25
CA HIS A 192 13.81 -13.42 -25.52
C HIS A 192 15.04 -13.27 -26.43
N ALA A 193 16.13 -12.71 -25.91
CA ALA A 193 17.36 -12.54 -26.70
C ALA A 193 17.97 -13.89 -27.16
N LEU A 194 17.83 -14.93 -26.34
CA LEU A 194 18.25 -16.29 -26.71
C LEU A 194 17.42 -16.85 -27.87
N GLN A 195 16.11 -16.68 -27.82
CA GLN A 195 15.17 -17.29 -28.76
C GLN A 195 15.07 -16.50 -30.08
N GLU A 196 14.97 -15.18 -30.01
CA GLU A 196 14.69 -14.31 -31.15
C GLU A 196 15.97 -13.73 -31.79
N TRP A 197 17.02 -13.50 -30.99
CA TRP A 197 18.23 -12.80 -31.43
C TRP A 197 19.51 -13.66 -31.42
N GLY A 198 19.40 -14.97 -31.18
CA GLY A 198 20.53 -15.88 -31.18
C GLY A 198 21.58 -15.52 -30.13
N ARG A 199 21.14 -15.19 -28.91
CA ARG A 199 21.96 -14.77 -27.74
C ARG A 199 22.67 -13.42 -27.89
N LYS A 200 22.20 -12.55 -28.77
CA LYS A 200 22.80 -11.21 -28.94
C LYS A 200 22.07 -10.18 -28.09
N ALA A 201 22.82 -9.32 -27.46
CA ALA A 201 22.35 -8.08 -26.87
C ALA A 201 23.47 -7.05 -26.99
N ASP A 202 23.17 -5.94 -27.66
CA ASP A 202 24.11 -4.82 -27.81
C ASP A 202 24.12 -3.98 -26.54
N TRP A 203 22.92 -3.79 -25.94
CA TRP A 203 22.74 -3.05 -24.69
C TRP A 203 21.69 -3.69 -23.79
N VAL A 204 21.91 -3.57 -22.49
CA VAL A 204 20.94 -3.91 -21.42
C VAL A 204 20.74 -2.68 -20.56
N LEU A 205 19.61 -2.03 -20.75
CA LEU A 205 19.27 -0.78 -20.07
C LEU A 205 18.38 -1.08 -18.85
N GLY A 206 18.67 -0.41 -17.74
CA GLY A 206 17.81 -0.40 -16.56
C GLY A 206 17.21 0.99 -16.37
N LEU A 207 15.90 1.14 -16.58
CA LEU A 207 15.16 2.34 -16.20
C LEU A 207 14.93 2.30 -14.68
N ASP A 208 15.80 2.96 -13.97
CA ASP A 208 15.94 2.91 -12.51
C ASP A 208 15.14 4.00 -11.79
N LEU A 209 15.09 3.89 -10.47
CA LEU A 209 14.39 4.79 -9.55
C LEU A 209 15.33 5.09 -8.35
N PRO A 210 16.43 5.87 -8.55
CA PRO A 210 17.45 6.07 -7.54
C PRO A 210 16.94 6.71 -6.24
N GLU A 211 15.98 7.60 -6.32
CA GLU A 211 15.38 8.30 -5.17
C GLU A 211 14.66 7.35 -4.21
N ALA A 212 14.16 6.21 -4.70
CA ALA A 212 13.55 5.18 -3.87
C ALA A 212 14.55 4.37 -3.04
N GLY A 213 15.84 4.56 -3.28
CA GLY A 213 16.94 3.98 -2.51
C GLY A 213 17.35 2.58 -2.94
N LEU A 214 18.39 2.05 -2.25
CA LEU A 214 19.11 0.84 -2.64
C LEU A 214 18.21 -0.41 -2.68
N LEU A 215 17.20 -0.49 -1.80
CA LEU A 215 16.31 -1.66 -1.80
C LEU A 215 15.49 -1.74 -3.09
N VAL A 216 14.94 -0.62 -3.55
CA VAL A 216 14.18 -0.56 -4.81
C VAL A 216 15.12 -0.67 -6.02
N GLN A 217 16.29 -0.02 -5.98
CA GLN A 217 17.31 -0.15 -7.02
C GLN A 217 17.81 -1.59 -7.22
N SER A 218 17.68 -2.46 -6.20
CA SER A 218 18.02 -3.87 -6.33
C SER A 218 17.17 -4.60 -7.38
N ARG A 219 16.02 -4.03 -7.76
CA ARG A 219 15.18 -4.48 -8.87
C ARG A 219 15.95 -4.48 -10.19
N ILE A 220 16.64 -3.39 -10.49
CA ILE A 220 17.49 -3.30 -11.70
C ILE A 220 18.76 -4.13 -11.57
N THR A 221 19.34 -4.24 -10.35
CA THR A 221 20.46 -5.16 -10.12
C THR A 221 20.06 -6.60 -10.42
N GLY A 222 18.91 -7.04 -9.89
CA GLY A 222 18.36 -8.37 -10.16
C GLY A 222 18.13 -8.59 -11.64
N ALA A 223 17.55 -7.60 -12.36
CA ALA A 223 17.29 -7.72 -13.79
C ALA A 223 18.60 -7.93 -14.60
N PHE A 224 19.63 -7.19 -14.28
CA PHE A 224 20.92 -7.37 -14.92
C PHE A 224 21.52 -8.77 -14.65
N GLU A 225 21.42 -9.25 -13.42
CA GLU A 225 21.89 -10.60 -13.08
C GLU A 225 21.01 -11.70 -13.71
N GLY A 226 19.70 -11.50 -13.84
CA GLY A 226 18.79 -12.39 -14.55
C GLY A 226 19.15 -12.52 -16.03
N VAL A 227 19.44 -11.39 -16.71
CA VAL A 227 19.95 -11.42 -18.10
C VAL A 227 21.28 -12.17 -18.18
N ARG A 228 22.23 -11.90 -17.27
CA ARG A 228 23.53 -12.61 -17.22
C ARG A 228 23.38 -14.11 -16.95
N GLY A 229 22.39 -14.49 -16.15
CA GLY A 229 22.09 -15.92 -15.90
C GLY A 229 21.73 -16.69 -17.17
N VAL A 230 21.12 -16.01 -18.15
CA VAL A 230 20.75 -16.60 -19.45
C VAL A 230 21.83 -16.36 -20.51
N ILE A 231 22.46 -15.19 -20.54
CA ILE A 231 23.50 -14.81 -21.53
C ILE A 231 24.78 -14.43 -20.76
N ALA A 232 25.56 -15.42 -20.40
CA ALA A 232 26.73 -15.28 -19.50
C ALA A 232 27.86 -14.39 -20.02
N ASP A 233 28.02 -14.27 -21.34
CA ASP A 233 29.20 -13.67 -21.97
C ASP A 233 29.01 -12.19 -22.36
N LEU A 234 27.97 -11.51 -21.81
CA LEU A 234 27.76 -10.09 -22.09
C LEU A 234 28.79 -9.21 -21.35
N PRO A 235 29.50 -8.32 -22.08
CA PRO A 235 30.42 -7.36 -21.46
C PRO A 235 29.72 -6.47 -20.40
N VAL A 236 30.44 -6.10 -19.36
CA VAL A 236 29.86 -5.26 -18.28
C VAL A 236 29.46 -3.88 -18.79
N GLU A 237 30.13 -3.40 -19.84
CA GLU A 237 29.90 -2.10 -20.48
C GLU A 237 28.56 -2.01 -21.19
N CYS A 238 27.95 -3.16 -21.53
CA CYS A 238 26.61 -3.22 -22.13
C CYS A 238 25.48 -2.88 -21.13
N PHE A 239 25.76 -2.93 -19.83
CA PHE A 239 24.76 -2.71 -18.78
C PHE A 239 24.75 -1.25 -18.33
N VAL A 240 23.67 -0.51 -18.63
CA VAL A 240 23.55 0.90 -18.35
C VAL A 240 22.31 1.19 -17.50
N ARG A 241 22.48 1.93 -16.40
CA ARG A 241 21.36 2.45 -15.61
C ARG A 241 20.99 3.85 -16.08
N ILE A 242 19.70 4.08 -16.19
CA ILE A 242 19.11 5.35 -16.63
C ILE A 242 18.06 5.76 -15.60
N ASP A 243 18.20 6.94 -15.02
CA ASP A 243 17.26 7.48 -14.03
C ASP A 243 15.94 7.92 -14.68
N GLY A 244 14.99 7.00 -14.78
CA GLY A 244 13.64 7.22 -15.29
C GLY A 244 12.67 7.86 -14.29
N ARG A 245 13.00 7.87 -12.99
CA ARG A 245 12.16 8.34 -11.89
C ARG A 245 10.76 7.72 -11.85
N GLY A 246 10.55 6.54 -12.41
CA GLY A 246 9.23 5.94 -12.51
C GLY A 246 8.25 6.69 -13.44
N MET A 247 8.71 7.71 -14.20
CA MET A 247 7.89 8.65 -14.95
C MET A 247 7.92 8.36 -16.46
N ARG A 248 6.73 8.30 -17.09
CA ARG A 248 6.57 7.97 -18.51
C ARG A 248 7.32 8.94 -19.45
N ASP A 249 7.04 10.23 -19.32
CA ASP A 249 7.61 11.24 -20.22
C ASP A 249 9.14 11.35 -20.08
N ARG A 250 9.65 11.23 -18.84
CA ARG A 250 11.08 11.21 -18.58
C ARG A 250 11.75 10.00 -19.22
N SER A 251 11.18 8.81 -19.00
CA SER A 251 11.67 7.56 -19.58
C SER A 251 11.64 7.60 -21.10
N ARG A 252 10.53 8.08 -21.69
CA ARG A 252 10.40 8.29 -23.13
C ARG A 252 11.53 9.16 -23.67
N LYS A 253 11.74 10.34 -23.06
CA LYS A 253 12.81 11.24 -23.49
C LYS A 253 14.19 10.59 -23.42
N LEU A 254 14.53 9.97 -22.31
CA LEU A 254 15.85 9.38 -22.09
C LEU A 254 16.12 8.19 -23.01
N ILE A 255 15.11 7.36 -23.30
CA ILE A 255 15.24 6.25 -24.24
C ILE A 255 15.33 6.78 -25.68
N SER A 256 14.55 7.79 -26.06
CA SER A 256 14.70 8.45 -27.38
C SER A 256 16.12 9.01 -27.57
N ASP A 257 16.62 9.75 -26.58
CA ASP A 257 17.98 10.31 -26.59
C ASP A 257 19.06 9.20 -26.66
N PHE A 258 18.79 8.01 -26.07
CA PHE A 258 19.69 6.86 -26.15
C PHE A 258 19.66 6.24 -27.54
N LEU A 259 18.49 5.99 -28.11
CA LEU A 259 18.31 5.38 -29.43
C LEU A 259 18.91 6.23 -30.55
N ASP A 260 18.80 7.56 -30.45
CA ASP A 260 19.39 8.51 -31.38
C ASP A 260 20.92 8.46 -31.40
N ARG A 261 21.53 8.22 -30.24
CA ARG A 261 23.00 8.09 -30.12
C ARG A 261 23.50 6.70 -30.55
N HIS A 262 22.61 5.73 -30.62
CA HIS A 262 22.90 4.33 -30.94
C HIS A 262 22.05 3.84 -32.12
N PRO A 263 22.21 4.41 -33.34
CA PRO A 263 21.33 4.13 -34.48
C PRO A 263 21.58 2.75 -35.10
N ASN A 264 22.76 2.14 -34.88
CA ASN A 264 23.17 0.89 -35.53
C ASN A 264 23.01 -0.37 -34.67
N GLU A 265 22.67 -0.21 -33.39
CA GLU A 265 22.47 -1.30 -32.46
C GLU A 265 21.04 -1.86 -32.60
N HIS A 266 20.92 -3.18 -32.75
CA HIS A 266 19.66 -3.84 -33.11
C HIS A 266 19.12 -4.82 -32.06
N HIS A 267 19.80 -4.97 -30.92
CA HIS A 267 19.41 -5.91 -29.86
C HIS A 267 19.51 -5.23 -28.50
N ILE A 268 18.46 -4.47 -28.13
CA ILE A 268 18.44 -3.68 -26.90
C ILE A 268 17.41 -4.27 -25.93
N LEU A 269 17.87 -4.69 -24.76
CA LEU A 269 17.03 -5.16 -23.67
C LEU A 269 16.80 -4.02 -22.69
N ILE A 270 15.57 -3.81 -22.25
CA ILE A 270 15.20 -2.77 -21.28
C ILE A 270 14.42 -3.39 -20.11
N ALA A 271 15.02 -3.34 -18.92
CA ALA A 271 14.33 -3.62 -17.67
C ALA A 271 13.87 -2.30 -17.04
N ALA A 272 12.57 -2.14 -16.83
CA ALA A 272 12.03 -0.94 -16.20
C ALA A 272 11.60 -1.21 -14.75
N ALA A 273 11.91 -0.27 -13.85
CA ALA A 273 11.54 -0.40 -12.44
C ALA A 273 10.01 -0.32 -12.22
N THR A 274 9.27 0.26 -13.18
CA THR A 274 7.79 0.36 -13.17
C THR A 274 7.25 0.22 -14.59
N ASP A 275 5.98 -0.17 -14.72
CA ASP A 275 5.29 -0.19 -16.02
C ASP A 275 5.12 1.21 -16.61
N THR A 276 4.95 2.22 -15.77
CA THR A 276 4.89 3.61 -16.23
C THR A 276 6.17 4.02 -16.98
N SER A 277 7.34 3.62 -16.47
CA SER A 277 8.63 3.81 -17.17
C SER A 277 8.74 2.92 -18.41
N ALA A 278 8.27 1.68 -18.34
CA ALA A 278 8.27 0.74 -19.46
C ALA A 278 7.43 1.30 -20.65
N LEU A 279 6.24 1.81 -20.35
CA LEU A 279 5.38 2.43 -21.36
C LEU A 279 6.02 3.69 -22.00
N GLY A 280 6.77 4.47 -21.21
CA GLY A 280 7.59 5.56 -21.76
C GLY A 280 8.67 5.06 -22.73
N ALA A 281 9.31 3.93 -22.40
CA ALA A 281 10.26 3.30 -23.33
C ALA A 281 9.57 2.78 -24.59
N VAL A 282 8.37 2.18 -24.47
CA VAL A 282 7.56 1.76 -25.62
C VAL A 282 7.25 2.92 -26.55
N ASP A 283 6.83 4.07 -25.99
CA ASP A 283 6.53 5.27 -26.77
C ASP A 283 7.77 5.72 -27.57
N ALA A 284 8.94 5.80 -26.94
CA ALA A 284 10.20 6.17 -27.58
C ALA A 284 10.59 5.19 -28.71
N VAL A 285 10.48 3.90 -28.44
CA VAL A 285 10.83 2.83 -29.41
C VAL A 285 9.95 2.91 -30.66
N ARG A 286 8.64 3.16 -30.48
CA ARG A 286 7.69 3.34 -31.59
C ARG A 286 7.98 4.59 -32.41
N GLU A 287 8.24 5.72 -31.73
CA GLU A 287 8.57 6.97 -32.40
C GLU A 287 9.83 6.84 -33.28
N CYS A 288 10.77 5.98 -32.85
CA CYS A 288 11.97 5.68 -33.62
C CYS A 288 11.79 4.53 -34.62
N GLY A 289 10.63 3.87 -34.67
CA GLY A 289 10.37 2.71 -35.57
C GLY A 289 11.28 1.50 -35.29
N ARG A 290 11.60 1.26 -34.00
CA ARG A 290 12.59 0.25 -33.59
C ARG A 290 12.02 -0.92 -32.79
N GLU A 291 10.70 -1.19 -32.89
CA GLU A 291 9.98 -2.19 -32.10
C GLU A 291 10.59 -3.61 -32.25
N LYS A 292 11.14 -3.93 -33.42
CA LYS A 292 11.76 -5.24 -33.67
C LYS A 292 13.18 -5.39 -33.10
N HIS A 293 13.75 -4.29 -32.62
CA HIS A 293 15.13 -4.21 -32.14
C HIS A 293 15.22 -4.00 -30.63
N VAL A 294 14.08 -3.88 -29.96
CA VAL A 294 14.02 -3.60 -28.53
C VAL A 294 13.04 -4.55 -27.86
N ALA A 295 13.42 -5.11 -26.72
CA ALA A 295 12.53 -5.89 -25.86
C ALA A 295 12.50 -5.25 -24.46
N ILE A 296 11.31 -5.07 -23.91
CA ILE A 296 11.07 -4.34 -22.67
C ILE A 296 10.33 -5.24 -21.69
N VAL A 297 10.73 -5.24 -20.42
CA VAL A 297 9.97 -5.85 -19.32
C VAL A 297 9.78 -4.80 -18.23
N GLY A 298 8.52 -4.65 -17.80
CA GLY A 298 8.09 -3.73 -16.75
C GLY A 298 7.89 -4.40 -15.41
N GLN A 299 7.31 -3.65 -14.47
CA GLN A 299 6.92 -4.06 -13.13
C GLN A 299 5.58 -3.43 -12.82
N ASP A 300 4.77 -4.07 -11.98
CA ASP A 300 3.44 -3.68 -11.49
C ASP A 300 2.29 -4.40 -12.18
N CYS A 301 2.38 -4.67 -13.48
CA CYS A 301 1.33 -5.27 -14.33
C CYS A 301 0.04 -4.44 -14.36
N ILE A 302 0.18 -3.11 -14.54
CA ILE A 302 -0.95 -2.20 -14.65
C ILE A 302 -1.79 -2.46 -15.92
N ALA A 303 -3.07 -2.09 -15.90
CA ALA A 303 -4.00 -2.37 -17.00
C ALA A 303 -3.49 -1.91 -18.38
N GLU A 304 -2.87 -0.73 -18.48
CA GLU A 304 -2.32 -0.20 -19.74
C GLU A 304 -1.14 -1.04 -20.25
N ALA A 305 -0.28 -1.54 -19.35
CA ALA A 305 0.83 -2.43 -19.72
C ALA A 305 0.32 -3.81 -20.20
N ILE A 306 -0.74 -4.34 -19.58
CA ILE A 306 -1.41 -5.57 -20.03
C ILE A 306 -1.97 -5.37 -21.45
N GLU A 307 -2.69 -4.26 -21.67
CA GLU A 307 -3.21 -3.94 -23.00
C GLU A 307 -2.09 -3.80 -24.03
N GLU A 308 -1.01 -3.12 -23.67
CA GLU A 308 0.15 -2.95 -24.53
C GLU A 308 0.80 -4.28 -24.90
N MET A 309 1.02 -5.18 -23.95
CA MET A 309 1.60 -6.51 -24.20
C MET A 309 0.76 -7.38 -25.15
N THR A 310 -0.55 -7.12 -25.27
CA THR A 310 -1.42 -7.88 -26.19
C THR A 310 -1.42 -7.35 -27.62
N ARG A 311 -0.79 -6.20 -27.88
CA ARG A 311 -0.68 -5.63 -29.23
C ARG A 311 0.36 -6.39 -30.06
N GLU A 312 -0.01 -6.70 -31.28
CA GLU A 312 0.91 -7.36 -32.21
C GLU A 312 2.14 -6.48 -32.47
N GLY A 313 3.34 -7.07 -32.33
CA GLY A 313 4.60 -6.35 -32.53
C GLY A 313 4.98 -5.41 -31.39
N SER A 314 4.33 -5.48 -30.24
CA SER A 314 4.71 -4.71 -29.07
C SER A 314 6.12 -5.04 -28.60
N PRO A 315 6.98 -4.05 -28.31
CA PRO A 315 8.27 -4.30 -27.68
C PRO A 315 8.15 -4.64 -26.19
N LEU A 316 6.98 -4.44 -25.54
CA LEU A 316 6.73 -4.82 -24.15
C LEU A 316 6.37 -6.31 -24.10
N ILE A 317 7.35 -7.14 -23.74
CA ILE A 317 7.25 -8.60 -23.77
C ILE A 317 6.88 -9.23 -22.43
N GLY A 318 6.81 -8.44 -21.38
CA GLY A 318 6.42 -8.91 -20.05
C GLY A 318 6.34 -7.78 -19.02
N SER A 319 5.68 -8.07 -17.91
CA SER A 319 5.69 -7.29 -16.68
C SER A 319 5.63 -8.24 -15.49
N VAL A 320 6.26 -7.88 -14.36
CA VAL A 320 6.13 -8.65 -13.12
C VAL A 320 5.06 -8.03 -12.25
N SER A 321 3.96 -8.74 -12.06
CA SER A 321 2.84 -8.32 -11.22
C SER A 321 3.22 -8.35 -9.75
N HIS A 322 2.97 -7.27 -9.04
CA HIS A 322 3.09 -7.17 -7.59
C HIS A 322 1.77 -7.49 -6.86
N GLU A 323 0.76 -8.01 -7.56
CA GLU A 323 -0.53 -8.42 -6.99
C GLU A 323 -1.18 -7.30 -6.14
N ALA A 324 -1.34 -6.08 -6.70
CA ALA A 324 -1.88 -4.89 -6.01
C ALA A 324 -3.18 -5.15 -5.25
N SER A 325 -4.04 -6.04 -5.76
CA SER A 325 -5.29 -6.46 -5.12
C SER A 325 -5.08 -7.15 -3.76
N SER A 326 -3.92 -7.76 -3.53
CA SER A 326 -3.55 -8.43 -2.28
C SER A 326 -3.05 -7.47 -1.20
N TYR A 327 -2.63 -6.25 -1.56
CA TYR A 327 -2.07 -5.27 -0.62
C TYR A 327 -3.06 -4.91 0.48
N GLY A 328 -4.29 -4.55 0.12
CA GLY A 328 -5.31 -4.14 1.08
C GLY A 328 -5.56 -5.17 2.18
N PRO A 329 -5.95 -6.41 1.86
CA PRO A 329 -6.16 -7.46 2.85
C PRO A 329 -4.93 -7.71 3.73
N ASN A 330 -3.74 -7.78 3.13
CA ASN A 330 -2.49 -8.04 3.85
C ASN A 330 -2.10 -6.88 4.78
N LEU A 331 -2.18 -5.62 4.31
CA LEU A 331 -1.88 -4.43 5.11
C LEU A 331 -2.84 -4.28 6.29
N VAL A 332 -4.15 -4.51 6.08
CA VAL A 332 -5.15 -4.46 7.14
C VAL A 332 -4.89 -5.57 8.17
N HIS A 333 -4.62 -6.79 7.71
CA HIS A 333 -4.29 -7.91 8.61
C HIS A 333 -3.03 -7.62 9.42
N LEU A 334 -1.97 -7.16 8.78
CA LEU A 334 -0.69 -6.80 9.41
C LEU A 334 -0.89 -5.68 10.44
N GLY A 335 -1.61 -4.61 10.07
CA GLY A 335 -1.90 -3.49 10.96
C GLY A 335 -2.71 -3.91 12.20
N LEU A 336 -3.74 -4.75 12.03
CA LEU A 336 -4.51 -5.29 13.14
C LEU A 336 -3.66 -6.20 14.05
N SER A 337 -2.74 -6.97 13.48
CA SER A 337 -1.82 -7.82 14.24
C SER A 337 -0.87 -6.98 15.10
N ILE A 338 -0.29 -5.92 14.52
CA ILE A 338 0.57 -4.95 15.24
C ILE A 338 -0.21 -4.30 16.40
N LEU A 339 -1.42 -3.81 16.15
CA LEU A 339 -2.23 -3.14 17.19
C LEU A 339 -2.69 -4.09 18.30
N ARG A 340 -2.78 -5.40 18.04
CA ARG A 340 -3.03 -6.43 19.06
C ARG A 340 -1.78 -6.83 19.83
N GLY A 341 -0.62 -6.24 19.55
CA GLY A 341 0.66 -6.57 20.18
C GLY A 341 1.23 -7.93 19.76
N GLN A 342 0.80 -8.45 18.61
CA GLN A 342 1.36 -9.69 18.07
C GLN A 342 2.74 -9.42 17.47
N THR A 343 3.65 -10.39 17.63
CA THR A 343 4.95 -10.33 16.96
C THR A 343 4.76 -10.55 15.45
N VAL A 344 5.22 -9.61 14.66
CA VAL A 344 5.21 -9.68 13.19
C VAL A 344 6.64 -9.65 12.66
N PRO A 345 6.93 -10.27 11.50
CA PRO A 345 8.23 -10.13 10.85
C PRO A 345 8.52 -8.65 10.55
N PRO A 346 9.78 -8.19 10.65
CA PRO A 346 10.14 -6.82 10.29
C PRO A 346 9.99 -6.56 8.79
N TYR A 347 10.14 -7.58 7.95
CA TYR A 347 9.93 -7.55 6.51
C TYR A 347 8.81 -8.54 6.13
N ASN A 348 7.79 -8.04 5.43
CA ASN A 348 6.65 -8.83 4.96
C ASN A 348 6.60 -8.70 3.44
N TYR A 349 7.00 -9.76 2.76
CA TYR A 349 7.01 -9.80 1.31
C TYR A 349 5.66 -10.26 0.78
N VAL A 350 5.21 -9.62 -0.30
CA VAL A 350 4.05 -10.04 -1.08
C VAL A 350 4.46 -10.96 -2.21
N ASP A 351 3.54 -11.82 -2.61
CA ASP A 351 3.73 -12.67 -3.79
C ASP A 351 3.75 -11.82 -5.06
N HIS A 352 4.43 -12.34 -6.09
CA HIS A 352 4.53 -11.72 -7.39
C HIS A 352 4.39 -12.78 -8.49
N LYS A 353 4.12 -12.34 -9.71
CA LYS A 353 3.96 -13.22 -10.88
C LYS A 353 4.55 -12.59 -12.11
N VAL A 354 5.29 -13.36 -12.88
CA VAL A 354 5.72 -12.95 -14.22
C VAL A 354 4.55 -13.08 -15.18
N VAL A 355 4.18 -11.99 -15.82
CA VAL A 355 3.12 -11.93 -16.82
C VAL A 355 3.73 -11.62 -18.18
N THR A 356 3.39 -12.44 -19.16
CA THR A 356 3.82 -12.32 -20.56
C THR A 356 2.63 -12.52 -21.48
N PRO A 357 2.69 -12.16 -22.76
CA PRO A 357 1.60 -12.45 -23.71
C PRO A 357 1.14 -13.92 -23.68
N GLN A 358 2.08 -14.86 -23.52
CA GLN A 358 1.78 -16.29 -23.47
C GLN A 358 1.00 -16.68 -22.21
N THR A 359 1.38 -16.14 -21.03
CA THR A 359 0.66 -16.41 -19.78
C THR A 359 -0.72 -15.78 -19.77
N LEU A 360 -0.90 -14.59 -20.39
CA LEU A 360 -2.21 -13.94 -20.56
C LEU A 360 -3.12 -14.78 -21.47
N ALA A 361 -2.64 -15.24 -22.61
CA ALA A 361 -3.40 -16.09 -23.52
C ALA A 361 -3.86 -17.40 -22.86
N HIS A 362 -2.97 -18.01 -22.06
CA HIS A 362 -3.30 -19.25 -21.33
C HIS A 362 -4.38 -19.00 -20.25
N ALA A 363 -4.29 -17.91 -19.50
CA ALA A 363 -5.30 -17.54 -18.50
C ALA A 363 -6.67 -17.28 -19.12
N GLN A 364 -6.73 -16.62 -20.29
CA GLN A 364 -7.98 -16.41 -21.02
C GLN A 364 -8.61 -17.71 -21.51
N MET A 365 -7.80 -18.66 -22.01
CA MET A 365 -8.31 -19.97 -22.42
C MET A 365 -8.91 -20.75 -21.25
N LEU A 366 -8.31 -20.70 -20.06
CA LEU A 366 -8.83 -21.38 -18.86
C LEU A 366 -10.13 -20.73 -18.32
N ALA A 367 -10.30 -19.41 -18.53
CA ALA A 367 -11.51 -18.70 -18.09
C ALA A 367 -12.72 -18.96 -18.99
N HIS A 368 -12.51 -19.50 -20.19
CA HIS A 368 -13.56 -19.83 -21.17
C HIS A 368 -13.82 -21.35 -21.32
N ALA A 369 -13.09 -22.18 -20.58
CA ALA A 369 -13.24 -23.64 -20.50
C ALA A 369 -14.06 -24.06 -19.28
#